data_54c6c3f2c58fb9ac2052a0e9b9be89a7
#
_entry.id   54c6c3f2c58fb9ac2052a0e9b9be89a7
#
_cell.length_a   1.000
_cell.length_b   1.000
_cell.length_c   1.000
_cell.angle_alpha   90.00
_cell.angle_beta   90.00
_cell.angle_gamma   90.00
#
_symmetry.space_group_name_H-M   'P 1'
#
loop_
_entity.id
_entity.type
_entity.pdbx_description
1 polymer ?
#
loop_
_entity_poly.entity_id
_entity_poly.type
_entity_poly.pdbx_seq_one_letter_code
_entity_poly.pdbx_strand_id
1 'polypeptide(L)'
;YGTAGPDLIACAPGTQALIQALPRVLGARRVAVLGPTYAEHAAAWRASGAEVAEVADLPPPDRSLVLVNPNNPDGRAVDPGRLTAWARDAAEADHWLIVDEAFADVRPDISLVPVLPLANVIVLRSFGKFHGLAGLRLGFALAAPRMVRRLEADMGPWAVSGPAQDIGARALADQAWAAAERARLAVHMARLRDLLTGAGLGIVGGTDLFVLADHAEALTLYEHLVGAGILVRRFRANSKWLRFGLPGPEDQWHRLDKALSAFAGTTPIPDRRHG
;
A
#
# COMPACT_ATOMS: atom_id res chain seq x y z
N TYR A 1 -0.13 15.33 -8.18
CA TYR A 1 1.01 14.40 -8.07
C TYR A 1 2.29 14.92 -8.74
N GLY A 2 2.26 16.13 -9.31
CA GLY A 2 3.46 16.75 -9.88
C GLY A 2 3.92 16.17 -11.22
N THR A 3 3.01 15.60 -12.02
CA THR A 3 3.30 15.16 -13.39
C THR A 3 3.51 16.34 -14.34
N ALA A 4 4.27 16.13 -15.41
CA ALA A 4 4.55 17.16 -16.43
C ALA A 4 3.31 17.55 -17.26
N GLY A 5 2.25 16.73 -17.30
CA GLY A 5 1.04 17.02 -18.04
C GLY A 5 -0.11 16.05 -17.73
N PRO A 6 -1.34 16.40 -18.11
CA PRO A 6 -2.53 15.58 -17.87
C PRO A 6 -2.56 14.31 -18.72
N ASP A 7 -1.88 14.26 -19.83
CA ASP A 7 -1.76 13.11 -20.74
C ASP A 7 -0.95 11.95 -20.14
N LEU A 8 -0.33 12.18 -18.99
CA LEU A 8 0.36 11.14 -18.21
C LEU A 8 -0.53 10.44 -17.18
N ILE A 9 -1.84 10.77 -17.09
CA ILE A 9 -2.71 10.31 -16.01
C ILE A 9 -3.99 9.70 -16.57
N ALA A 10 -4.24 8.43 -16.24
CA ALA A 10 -5.55 7.78 -16.40
C ALA A 10 -6.27 7.73 -15.06
N CYS A 11 -7.54 8.17 -15.03
CA CYS A 11 -8.42 8.06 -13.87
C CYS A 11 -9.19 6.73 -13.90
N ALA A 12 -9.36 6.09 -12.74
CA ALA A 12 -10.04 4.82 -12.62
C ALA A 12 -10.96 4.76 -11.38
N PRO A 13 -11.96 3.86 -11.34
CA PRO A 13 -12.82 3.67 -10.18
C PRO A 13 -12.08 2.91 -9.05
N GLY A 14 -11.00 3.53 -8.55
CA GLY A 14 -10.04 2.98 -7.60
C GLY A 14 -8.93 2.16 -8.26
N THR A 15 -7.80 2.02 -7.56
CA THR A 15 -6.64 1.24 -8.05
C THR A 15 -6.95 -0.23 -8.30
N GLN A 16 -7.97 -0.80 -7.64
CA GLN A 16 -8.37 -2.18 -7.88
C GLN A 16 -8.79 -2.43 -9.34
N ALA A 17 -9.48 -1.47 -9.97
CA ALA A 17 -9.83 -1.57 -11.39
C ALA A 17 -8.58 -1.60 -12.28
N LEU A 18 -7.57 -0.80 -11.95
CA LEU A 18 -6.28 -0.79 -12.66
C LEU A 18 -5.51 -2.09 -12.46
N ILE A 19 -5.47 -2.62 -11.22
CA ILE A 19 -4.83 -3.92 -10.92
C ILE A 19 -5.44 -5.03 -11.78
N GLN A 20 -6.76 -5.02 -11.97
CA GLN A 20 -7.45 -6.01 -12.82
C GLN A 20 -7.28 -5.75 -14.33
N ALA A 21 -7.11 -4.48 -14.74
CA ALA A 21 -6.93 -4.12 -16.14
C ALA A 21 -5.50 -4.41 -16.66
N LEU A 22 -4.48 -4.13 -15.84
CA LEU A 22 -3.09 -4.18 -16.25
C LEU A 22 -2.65 -5.51 -16.89
N PRO A 23 -3.01 -6.71 -16.39
CA PRO A 23 -2.61 -7.96 -17.01
C PRO A 23 -3.06 -8.09 -18.47
N ARG A 24 -4.31 -7.73 -18.78
CA ARG A 24 -4.83 -7.81 -20.16
C ARG A 24 -4.32 -6.68 -21.05
N VAL A 25 -4.12 -5.47 -20.49
CA VAL A 25 -3.60 -4.33 -21.24
C VAL A 25 -2.14 -4.54 -21.61
N LEU A 26 -1.33 -5.08 -20.71
CA LEU A 26 0.10 -5.30 -20.93
C LEU A 26 0.40 -6.60 -21.68
N GLY A 27 -0.36 -7.67 -21.40
CA GLY A 27 -0.15 -8.99 -22.02
C GLY A 27 1.16 -9.67 -21.59
N ALA A 28 1.77 -9.21 -20.49
CA ALA A 28 3.03 -9.79 -20.00
C ALA A 28 2.80 -11.22 -19.50
N ARG A 29 3.62 -12.16 -19.98
CA ARG A 29 3.46 -13.59 -19.68
C ARG A 29 4.26 -14.04 -18.46
N ARG A 30 5.34 -13.34 -18.12
CA ARG A 30 6.23 -13.63 -17.00
C ARG A 30 6.30 -12.41 -16.10
N VAL A 31 5.86 -12.57 -14.84
CA VAL A 31 5.74 -11.47 -13.89
C VAL A 31 6.32 -11.87 -12.54
N ALA A 32 7.18 -11.04 -11.99
CA ALA A 32 7.58 -11.11 -10.59
C ALA A 32 6.70 -10.18 -9.76
N VAL A 33 6.27 -10.63 -8.59
CA VAL A 33 5.62 -9.81 -7.58
C VAL A 33 6.49 -9.77 -6.34
N LEU A 34 6.95 -8.57 -5.96
CA LEU A 34 7.81 -8.39 -4.79
C LEU A 34 6.98 -8.55 -3.52
N GLY A 35 7.12 -9.70 -2.88
CA GLY A 35 6.33 -10.14 -1.73
C GLY A 35 7.10 -10.24 -0.41
N PRO A 36 6.42 -10.57 0.70
CA PRO A 36 4.98 -10.64 0.81
C PRO A 36 4.33 -9.26 0.64
N THR A 37 3.25 -9.19 -0.13
CA THR A 37 2.59 -7.92 -0.46
C THR A 37 1.07 -8.06 -0.60
N TYR A 38 0.39 -7.06 -1.18
CA TYR A 38 -1.04 -7.09 -1.45
C TYR A 38 -1.38 -8.18 -2.47
N ALA A 39 -2.11 -9.20 -2.02
CA ALA A 39 -2.34 -10.45 -2.76
C ALA A 39 -3.07 -10.26 -4.10
N GLU A 40 -3.84 -9.18 -4.27
CA GLU A 40 -4.58 -8.92 -5.50
C GLU A 40 -3.68 -8.74 -6.73
N HIS A 41 -2.45 -8.25 -6.54
CA HIS A 41 -1.50 -8.17 -7.65
C HIS A 41 -1.20 -9.55 -8.23
N ALA A 42 -0.73 -10.48 -7.39
CA ALA A 42 -0.44 -11.83 -7.85
C ALA A 42 -1.69 -12.57 -8.38
N ALA A 43 -2.84 -12.36 -7.73
CA ALA A 43 -4.11 -12.97 -8.13
C ALA A 43 -4.56 -12.49 -9.51
N ALA A 44 -4.50 -11.19 -9.80
CA ALA A 44 -4.90 -10.64 -11.09
C ALA A 44 -4.02 -11.16 -12.24
N TRP A 45 -2.69 -11.21 -12.03
CA TRP A 45 -1.78 -11.74 -13.03
C TRP A 45 -1.94 -13.23 -13.26
N ARG A 46 -2.15 -14.05 -12.21
CA ARG A 46 -2.45 -15.47 -12.36
C ARG A 46 -3.77 -15.71 -13.12
N ALA A 47 -4.79 -14.90 -12.81
CA ALA A 47 -6.08 -14.99 -13.48
C ALA A 47 -6.00 -14.68 -14.98
N SER A 48 -5.03 -13.89 -15.42
CA SER A 48 -4.76 -13.62 -16.84
C SER A 48 -3.98 -14.72 -17.56
N GLY A 49 -3.55 -15.77 -16.85
CA GLY A 49 -2.72 -16.86 -17.39
C GLY A 49 -1.22 -16.56 -17.40
N ALA A 50 -0.75 -15.49 -16.74
CA ALA A 50 0.67 -15.21 -16.61
C ALA A 50 1.36 -16.15 -15.61
N GLU A 51 2.62 -16.48 -15.88
CA GLU A 51 3.52 -17.13 -14.95
C GLU A 51 3.94 -16.09 -13.88
N VAL A 52 3.53 -16.30 -12.62
CA VAL A 52 3.78 -15.37 -11.52
C VAL A 52 4.76 -15.98 -10.53
N ALA A 53 5.92 -15.34 -10.36
CA ALA A 53 6.89 -15.62 -9.31
C ALA A 53 6.73 -14.60 -8.18
N GLU A 54 6.47 -15.06 -6.96
CA GLU A 54 6.57 -14.20 -5.77
C GLU A 54 8.03 -14.23 -5.28
N VAL A 55 8.65 -13.05 -5.19
CA VAL A 55 10.08 -12.90 -4.87
C VAL A 55 10.26 -12.02 -3.62
N ALA A 56 11.28 -12.31 -2.82
CA ALA A 56 11.56 -11.54 -1.60
C ALA A 56 12.38 -10.28 -1.86
N ASP A 57 13.23 -10.32 -2.90
CA ASP A 57 14.15 -9.26 -3.29
C ASP A 57 13.91 -8.83 -4.73
N LEU A 58 14.46 -7.66 -5.08
CA LEU A 58 14.38 -7.11 -6.43
C LEU A 58 15.06 -8.08 -7.42
N PRO A 59 14.30 -8.71 -8.36
CA PRO A 59 14.84 -9.70 -9.26
C PRO A 59 15.64 -9.04 -10.40
N PRO A 60 16.42 -9.82 -11.18
CA PRO A 60 16.92 -9.37 -12.47
C PRO A 60 15.79 -8.91 -13.40
N PRO A 61 16.05 -7.99 -14.35
CA PRO A 61 15.03 -7.44 -15.25
C PRO A 61 14.68 -8.37 -16.42
N ASP A 62 14.55 -9.68 -16.15
CA ASP A 62 14.23 -10.74 -17.14
C ASP A 62 12.72 -11.04 -17.27
N ARG A 63 11.89 -10.27 -16.58
CA ARG A 63 10.43 -10.35 -16.53
C ARG A 63 9.82 -9.04 -16.06
N SER A 64 8.53 -8.83 -16.26
CA SER A 64 7.85 -7.67 -15.69
C SER A 64 7.82 -7.76 -14.16
N LEU A 65 7.89 -6.61 -13.49
CA LEU A 65 7.92 -6.51 -12.04
C LEU A 65 6.73 -5.71 -11.52
N VAL A 66 6.10 -6.24 -10.50
CA VAL A 66 5.08 -5.54 -9.70
C VAL A 66 5.55 -5.43 -8.26
N LEU A 67 5.50 -4.23 -7.71
CA LEU A 67 5.75 -4.01 -6.28
C LEU A 67 4.83 -2.95 -5.71
N VAL A 68 4.63 -2.99 -4.40
CA VAL A 68 3.92 -1.96 -3.63
C VAL A 68 4.98 -1.12 -2.90
N ASN A 69 4.96 0.19 -3.06
CA ASN A 69 6.01 1.08 -2.53
C ASN A 69 5.42 2.37 -1.94
N PRO A 70 5.38 2.56 -0.60
CA PRO A 70 5.85 1.63 0.43
C PRO A 70 4.96 0.39 0.52
N ASN A 71 5.56 -0.73 0.89
CA ASN A 71 4.90 -2.04 0.86
C ASN A 71 3.79 -2.19 1.92
N ASN A 72 2.81 -2.97 1.58
CA ASN A 72 1.79 -3.49 2.46
C ASN A 72 1.97 -5.03 2.58
N PRO A 73 2.33 -5.60 3.78
CA PRO A 73 1.96 -5.02 5.08
C PRO A 73 3.09 -4.37 5.89
N ASP A 74 4.35 -4.45 5.48
CA ASP A 74 5.51 -4.16 6.32
C ASP A 74 6.06 -2.73 6.18
N GLY A 75 5.59 -1.95 5.21
CA GLY A 75 6.03 -0.58 4.99
C GLY A 75 7.42 -0.43 4.39
N ARG A 76 8.10 -1.54 4.03
CA ARG A 76 9.42 -1.44 3.37
C ARG A 76 9.30 -0.64 2.07
N ALA A 77 10.37 0.09 1.75
CA ALA A 77 10.45 0.89 0.55
C ALA A 77 11.69 0.53 -0.26
N VAL A 78 11.53 0.54 -1.57
CA VAL A 78 12.65 0.42 -2.52
C VAL A 78 13.00 1.83 -3.01
N ASP A 79 14.27 2.13 -3.04
CA ASP A 79 14.78 3.42 -3.48
C ASP A 79 14.38 3.74 -4.94
N PRO A 80 13.90 4.97 -5.25
CA PRO A 80 13.48 5.36 -6.60
C PRO A 80 14.59 5.26 -7.64
N GLY A 81 15.83 5.53 -7.26
CA GLY A 81 16.99 5.41 -8.16
C GLY A 81 17.23 3.96 -8.57
N ARG A 82 17.10 3.01 -7.63
CA ARG A 82 17.19 1.57 -7.92
C ARG A 82 16.05 1.10 -8.84
N LEU A 83 14.83 1.57 -8.60
CA LEU A 83 13.68 1.23 -9.46
C LEU A 83 13.82 1.83 -10.85
N THR A 84 14.35 3.06 -10.96
CA THR A 84 14.62 3.72 -12.25
C THR A 84 15.70 2.98 -13.05
N ALA A 85 16.78 2.55 -12.40
CA ALA A 85 17.82 1.74 -13.03
C ALA A 85 17.24 0.41 -13.52
N TRP A 86 16.52 -0.30 -12.65
CA TRP A 86 15.85 -1.55 -13.01
C TRP A 86 14.90 -1.38 -14.22
N ALA A 87 14.12 -0.30 -14.25
CA ALA A 87 13.20 -0.04 -15.35
C ALA A 87 13.91 0.20 -16.69
N ARG A 88 15.04 0.88 -16.67
CA ARG A 88 15.85 1.10 -17.89
C ARG A 88 16.38 -0.21 -18.45
N ASP A 89 16.95 -1.05 -17.60
CA ASP A 89 17.46 -2.37 -18.01
C ASP A 89 16.33 -3.27 -18.53
N ALA A 90 15.15 -3.24 -17.88
CA ALA A 90 13.96 -3.99 -18.28
C ALA A 90 13.35 -3.53 -19.61
N ALA A 91 13.52 -2.26 -19.97
CA ALA A 91 12.99 -1.70 -21.21
C ALA A 91 13.60 -2.33 -22.46
N GLU A 92 14.86 -2.76 -22.41
CA GLU A 92 15.55 -3.41 -23.52
C GLU A 92 14.93 -4.77 -23.88
N ALA A 93 14.27 -5.43 -22.92
CA ALA A 93 13.60 -6.71 -23.09
C ALA A 93 12.06 -6.60 -23.11
N ASP A 94 11.51 -5.40 -23.28
CA ASP A 94 10.07 -5.08 -23.31
C ASP A 94 9.33 -5.52 -22.01
N HIS A 95 10.01 -5.45 -20.87
CA HIS A 95 9.44 -5.73 -19.57
C HIS A 95 8.96 -4.47 -18.84
N TRP A 96 7.92 -4.62 -18.06
CA TRP A 96 7.23 -3.53 -17.36
C TRP A 96 7.62 -3.45 -15.90
N LEU A 97 7.70 -2.23 -15.39
CA LEU A 97 7.73 -1.92 -13.97
C LEU A 97 6.38 -1.32 -13.55
N ILE A 98 5.67 -2.02 -12.69
CA ILE A 98 4.41 -1.55 -12.10
C ILE A 98 4.65 -1.27 -10.62
N VAL A 99 4.48 -0.01 -10.19
CA VAL A 99 4.69 0.42 -8.81
C VAL A 99 3.37 0.88 -8.23
N ASP A 100 2.84 0.13 -7.26
CA ASP A 100 1.65 0.55 -6.51
C ASP A 100 2.07 1.46 -5.36
N GLU A 101 1.87 2.75 -5.56
CA GLU A 101 2.15 3.81 -4.60
C GLU A 101 0.90 4.20 -3.77
N ALA A 102 0.01 3.25 -3.48
CA ALA A 102 -1.22 3.52 -2.72
C ALA A 102 -0.97 4.16 -1.34
N PHE A 103 0.21 3.99 -0.77
CA PHE A 103 0.60 4.53 0.54
C PHE A 103 1.71 5.60 0.45
N ALA A 104 2.12 6.02 -0.76
CA ALA A 104 3.24 6.94 -0.94
C ALA A 104 2.90 8.41 -0.62
N ASP A 105 1.62 8.76 -0.44
CA ASP A 105 1.25 10.15 -0.07
C ASP A 105 1.85 10.59 1.29
N VAL A 106 2.15 9.66 2.20
CA VAL A 106 2.86 9.93 3.46
C VAL A 106 4.39 9.89 3.32
N ARG A 107 4.91 9.42 2.19
CA ARG A 107 6.33 9.29 1.85
C ARG A 107 6.58 9.75 0.41
N PRO A 108 6.35 11.03 0.09
CA PRO A 108 6.50 11.54 -1.27
C PRO A 108 7.94 11.43 -1.81
N ASP A 109 8.92 11.31 -0.93
CA ASP A 109 10.33 11.13 -1.23
C ASP A 109 10.65 9.82 -1.98
N ILE A 110 9.82 8.79 -1.85
CA ILE A 110 10.03 7.49 -2.52
C ILE A 110 9.24 7.33 -3.80
N SER A 111 8.50 8.34 -4.24
CA SER A 111 7.65 8.26 -5.44
C SER A 111 8.48 8.26 -6.73
N LEU A 112 8.06 7.43 -7.69
CA LEU A 112 8.58 7.45 -9.07
C LEU A 112 7.89 8.48 -9.97
N VAL A 113 6.86 9.16 -9.50
CA VAL A 113 6.15 10.16 -10.32
C VAL A 113 7.07 11.24 -10.90
N PRO A 114 8.07 11.77 -10.15
CA PRO A 114 8.97 12.81 -10.68
C PRO A 114 9.84 12.38 -11.85
N VAL A 115 10.05 11.08 -12.07
CA VAL A 115 10.89 10.57 -13.17
C VAL A 115 10.09 10.15 -14.41
N LEU A 116 8.76 10.25 -14.35
CA LEU A 116 7.90 10.00 -15.50
C LEU A 116 7.95 11.14 -16.53
N PRO A 117 7.78 10.83 -17.85
CA PRO A 117 7.41 9.53 -18.39
C PRO A 117 8.63 8.62 -18.66
N LEU A 118 8.53 7.36 -18.22
CA LEU A 118 9.35 6.26 -18.70
C LEU A 118 8.45 5.29 -19.46
N ALA A 119 8.89 4.80 -20.62
CA ALA A 119 8.03 4.07 -21.55
C ALA A 119 7.39 2.80 -20.97
N ASN A 120 8.12 2.13 -20.08
CA ASN A 120 7.75 0.85 -19.47
C ASN A 120 7.43 0.96 -17.97
N VAL A 121 7.15 2.15 -17.43
CA VAL A 121 6.81 2.36 -16.02
C VAL A 121 5.36 2.78 -15.87
N ILE A 122 4.66 2.16 -14.92
CA ILE A 122 3.32 2.51 -14.52
C ILE A 122 3.30 2.68 -12.99
N VAL A 123 2.88 3.85 -12.54
CA VAL A 123 2.71 4.15 -11.11
C VAL A 123 1.21 4.21 -10.81
N LEU A 124 0.77 3.47 -9.78
CA LEU A 124 -0.61 3.49 -9.31
C LEU A 124 -0.73 4.38 -8.07
N ARG A 125 -1.74 5.23 -8.01
CA ARG A 125 -2.02 6.10 -6.86
C ARG A 125 -3.45 5.89 -6.38
N SER A 126 -3.61 5.70 -5.06
CA SER A 126 -4.91 5.42 -4.44
C SER A 126 -5.41 6.63 -3.67
N PHE A 127 -6.59 7.13 -4.03
CA PHE A 127 -7.24 8.23 -3.33
C PHE A 127 -7.90 7.83 -2.00
N GLY A 128 -8.11 6.54 -1.79
CA GLY A 128 -8.82 6.00 -0.63
C GLY A 128 -7.98 5.78 0.64
N LYS A 129 -6.68 6.12 0.64
CA LYS A 129 -5.76 5.87 1.77
C LYS A 129 -5.49 7.16 2.53
N PHE A 130 -4.52 7.92 2.10
CA PHE A 130 -4.12 9.17 2.74
C PHE A 130 -5.26 10.18 2.87
N HIS A 131 -6.05 10.38 1.81
CA HIS A 131 -7.18 11.31 1.83
C HIS A 131 -8.42 10.79 2.61
N GLY A 132 -8.42 9.53 3.05
CA GLY A 132 -9.53 8.95 3.82
C GLY A 132 -10.84 8.76 3.03
N LEU A 133 -10.84 9.00 1.72
CA LEU A 133 -12.02 9.02 0.86
C LEU A 133 -12.20 7.71 0.05
N ALA A 134 -12.08 6.57 0.74
CA ALA A 134 -12.16 5.25 0.09
C ALA A 134 -13.48 5.00 -0.65
N GLY A 135 -14.59 5.54 -0.12
CA GLY A 135 -15.93 5.44 -0.72
C GLY A 135 -16.09 6.20 -2.03
N LEU A 136 -15.22 7.17 -2.32
CA LEU A 136 -15.22 7.94 -3.55
C LEU A 136 -14.88 7.11 -4.80
N ARG A 137 -14.25 5.98 -4.62
CA ARG A 137 -13.79 5.08 -5.69
C ARG A 137 -12.95 5.79 -6.74
N LEU A 138 -11.89 6.47 -6.31
CA LEU A 138 -10.96 7.18 -7.20
C LEU A 138 -9.54 6.62 -7.06
N GLY A 139 -8.92 6.35 -8.19
CA GLY A 139 -7.53 5.94 -8.30
C GLY A 139 -6.94 6.43 -9.62
N PHE A 140 -5.63 6.36 -9.75
CA PHE A 140 -4.92 6.88 -10.91
C PHE A 140 -3.82 5.91 -11.34
N ALA A 141 -3.62 5.80 -12.65
CA ALA A 141 -2.40 5.27 -13.23
C ALA A 141 -1.63 6.42 -13.89
N LEU A 142 -0.36 6.55 -13.54
CA LEU A 142 0.54 7.55 -14.10
C LEU A 142 1.57 6.81 -14.95
N ALA A 143 1.62 7.12 -16.25
CA ALA A 143 2.43 6.40 -17.22
C ALA A 143 2.71 7.25 -18.46
N ALA A 144 3.47 6.72 -19.41
CA ALA A 144 3.63 7.35 -20.72
C ALA A 144 2.28 7.49 -21.46
N PRO A 145 2.07 8.54 -22.29
CA PRO A 145 0.78 8.86 -22.89
C PRO A 145 0.15 7.71 -23.71
N ARG A 146 0.98 6.89 -24.36
CA ARG A 146 0.50 5.70 -25.08
C ARG A 146 -0.16 4.69 -24.13
N MET A 147 0.40 4.51 -22.94
CA MET A 147 -0.14 3.59 -21.95
C MET A 147 -1.42 4.12 -21.31
N VAL A 148 -1.45 5.43 -21.00
CA VAL A 148 -2.65 6.11 -20.50
C VAL A 148 -3.84 5.88 -21.45
N ARG A 149 -3.65 6.14 -22.75
CA ARG A 149 -4.71 5.90 -23.76
C ARG A 149 -5.17 4.43 -23.83
N ARG A 150 -4.25 3.47 -23.66
CA ARG A 150 -4.62 2.03 -23.62
C ARG A 150 -5.47 1.68 -22.40
N LEU A 151 -5.12 2.23 -21.23
CA LEU A 151 -5.90 2.04 -19.99
C LEU A 151 -7.28 2.69 -20.09
N GLU A 152 -7.36 3.90 -20.62
CA GLU A 152 -8.63 4.59 -20.84
C GLU A 152 -9.54 3.84 -21.82
N ALA A 153 -8.97 3.32 -22.92
CA ALA A 153 -9.73 2.51 -23.89
C ALA A 153 -10.25 1.21 -23.28
N ASP A 154 -9.48 0.57 -22.40
CA ASP A 154 -9.87 -0.67 -21.71
C ASP A 154 -10.96 -0.42 -20.65
N MET A 155 -10.90 0.70 -19.94
CA MET A 155 -11.91 1.06 -18.94
C MET A 155 -13.22 1.59 -19.57
N GLY A 156 -13.16 2.08 -20.80
CA GLY A 156 -14.30 2.67 -21.50
C GLY A 156 -14.66 4.07 -20.98
N PRO A 157 -15.70 4.69 -21.58
CA PRO A 157 -16.14 6.03 -21.20
C PRO A 157 -16.78 6.03 -19.81
N TRP A 158 -16.69 7.19 -19.14
CA TRP A 158 -17.29 7.46 -17.82
C TRP A 158 -16.85 6.52 -16.70
N ALA A 159 -15.63 6.04 -16.75
CA ALA A 159 -15.08 5.13 -15.73
C ALA A 159 -15.15 5.71 -14.31
N VAL A 160 -15.04 7.03 -14.17
CA VAL A 160 -15.09 7.76 -12.89
C VAL A 160 -16.26 8.73 -12.87
N SER A 161 -17.03 8.72 -11.77
CA SER A 161 -18.17 9.62 -11.61
C SER A 161 -17.76 11.10 -11.52
N GLY A 162 -18.60 12.02 -12.01
CA GLY A 162 -18.36 13.45 -11.91
C GLY A 162 -18.10 13.95 -10.49
N PRO A 163 -18.91 13.56 -9.49
CA PRO A 163 -18.64 13.91 -8.08
C PRO A 163 -17.26 13.45 -7.59
N ALA A 164 -16.79 12.25 -8.00
CA ALA A 164 -15.47 11.78 -7.61
C ALA A 164 -14.34 12.60 -8.23
N GLN A 165 -14.52 13.07 -9.47
CA GLN A 165 -13.55 13.93 -10.15
C GLN A 165 -13.47 15.32 -9.48
N ASP A 166 -14.61 15.94 -9.19
CA ASP A 166 -14.65 17.28 -8.54
C ASP A 166 -14.05 17.24 -7.13
N ILE A 167 -14.50 16.30 -6.30
CA ILE A 167 -13.96 16.13 -4.94
C ILE A 167 -12.48 15.80 -4.98
N GLY A 168 -12.07 14.90 -5.89
CA GLY A 168 -10.67 14.53 -6.07
C GLY A 168 -9.78 15.70 -6.46
N ALA A 169 -10.23 16.52 -7.41
CA ALA A 169 -9.50 17.72 -7.84
C ALA A 169 -9.30 18.71 -6.69
N ARG A 170 -10.34 18.98 -5.91
CA ARG A 170 -10.26 19.88 -4.74
C ARG A 170 -9.31 19.35 -3.68
N ALA A 171 -9.42 18.06 -3.33
CA ALA A 171 -8.57 17.47 -2.30
C ALA A 171 -7.09 17.39 -2.73
N LEU A 172 -6.80 17.12 -4.01
CA LEU A 172 -5.43 17.14 -4.54
C LEU A 172 -4.84 18.56 -4.62
N ALA A 173 -5.67 19.58 -4.76
CA ALA A 173 -5.23 20.98 -4.77
C ALA A 173 -4.87 21.49 -3.37
N ASP A 174 -5.40 20.90 -2.29
CA ASP A 174 -5.19 21.37 -0.91
C ASP A 174 -3.85 20.86 -0.35
N GLN A 175 -2.77 21.47 -0.78
CA GLN A 175 -1.42 21.12 -0.34
C GLN A 175 -1.17 21.50 1.12
N ALA A 176 -1.86 22.50 1.65
CA ALA A 176 -1.74 22.90 3.05
C ALA A 176 -2.33 21.83 3.97
N TRP A 177 -3.52 21.32 3.64
CA TRP A 177 -4.10 20.18 4.35
C TRP A 177 -3.19 18.94 4.26
N ALA A 178 -2.68 18.63 3.07
CA ALA A 178 -1.83 17.47 2.88
C ALA A 178 -0.54 17.54 3.74
N ALA A 179 0.08 18.71 3.86
CA ALA A 179 1.24 18.91 4.71
C ALA A 179 0.91 18.75 6.20
N ALA A 180 -0.18 19.39 6.66
CA ALA A 180 -0.66 19.28 8.04
C ALA A 180 -1.05 17.84 8.40
N GLU A 181 -1.72 17.12 7.49
CA GLU A 181 -2.14 15.74 7.70
C GLU A 181 -0.95 14.78 7.80
N ARG A 182 0.09 14.93 6.97
CA ARG A 182 1.33 14.14 7.13
C ARG A 182 1.95 14.32 8.52
N ALA A 183 2.06 15.57 8.99
CA ALA A 183 2.60 15.85 10.31
C ALA A 183 1.73 15.23 11.43
N ARG A 184 0.41 15.35 11.32
CA ARG A 184 -0.53 14.75 12.27
C ARG A 184 -0.42 13.21 12.30
N LEU A 185 -0.39 12.58 11.13
CA LEU A 185 -0.26 11.13 11.00
C LEU A 185 1.03 10.61 11.62
N ALA A 186 2.16 11.29 11.39
CA ALA A 186 3.46 10.92 11.97
C ALA A 186 3.42 10.91 13.51
N VAL A 187 2.84 11.96 14.13
CA VAL A 187 2.69 12.05 15.60
C VAL A 187 1.81 10.93 16.14
N HIS A 188 0.64 10.69 15.50
CA HIS A 188 -0.28 9.64 15.94
C HIS A 188 0.32 8.25 15.73
N MET A 189 1.09 8.06 14.67
CA MET A 189 1.73 6.77 14.41
C MET A 189 2.85 6.49 15.42
N ALA A 190 3.61 7.48 15.85
CA ALA A 190 4.56 7.33 16.96
C ALA A 190 3.83 6.88 18.23
N ARG A 191 2.75 7.56 18.61
CA ARG A 191 1.90 7.17 19.76
C ARG A 191 1.40 5.72 19.64
N LEU A 192 0.96 5.29 18.46
CA LEU A 192 0.48 3.92 18.27
C LEU A 192 1.61 2.90 18.44
N ARG A 193 2.80 3.19 17.89
CA ARG A 193 3.97 2.33 18.07
C ARG A 193 4.36 2.17 19.53
N ASP A 194 4.39 3.28 20.27
CA ASP A 194 4.70 3.27 21.71
C ASP A 194 3.68 2.43 22.50
N LEU A 195 2.39 2.60 22.18
CA LEU A 195 1.30 1.83 22.81
C LEU A 195 1.44 0.32 22.54
N LEU A 196 1.68 -0.07 21.29
CA LEU A 196 1.85 -1.48 20.90
C LEU A 196 3.11 -2.08 21.55
N THR A 197 4.22 -1.36 21.54
CA THR A 197 5.48 -1.80 22.17
C THR A 197 5.32 -1.93 23.68
N GLY A 198 4.65 -0.96 24.33
CA GLY A 198 4.32 -1.02 25.76
C GLY A 198 3.46 -2.21 26.15
N ALA A 199 2.63 -2.68 25.23
CA ALA A 199 1.83 -3.91 25.39
C ALA A 199 2.57 -5.21 25.02
N GLY A 200 3.88 -5.15 24.73
CA GLY A 200 4.71 -6.33 24.45
C GLY A 200 4.72 -6.80 22.99
N LEU A 201 4.16 -6.03 22.06
CA LEU A 201 4.20 -6.38 20.65
C LEU A 201 5.54 -5.92 20.02
N GLY A 202 6.12 -6.77 19.16
CA GLY A 202 7.26 -6.41 18.32
C GLY A 202 6.81 -5.59 17.11
N ILE A 203 7.48 -4.48 16.81
CA ILE A 203 7.20 -3.70 15.60
C ILE A 203 8.00 -4.26 14.44
N VAL A 204 7.31 -4.86 13.46
CA VAL A 204 7.91 -5.39 12.22
C VAL A 204 8.17 -4.27 11.22
N GLY A 205 7.25 -3.32 11.10
CA GLY A 205 7.37 -2.19 10.18
C GLY A 205 6.06 -1.41 10.03
N GLY A 206 5.94 -0.62 8.97
CA GLY A 206 4.74 0.13 8.67
C GLY A 206 5.02 1.46 7.98
N THR A 207 3.97 2.26 7.87
CA THR A 207 3.97 3.64 7.36
C THR A 207 3.25 4.52 8.37
N ASP A 208 3.10 5.82 8.09
CA ASP A 208 2.27 6.68 8.95
C ASP A 208 0.76 6.41 8.80
N LEU A 209 0.36 5.40 8.03
CA LEU A 209 -1.04 4.96 7.88
C LEU A 209 -1.34 3.62 8.56
N PHE A 210 -0.32 2.84 8.88
CA PHE A 210 -0.48 1.55 9.56
C PHE A 210 0.82 1.06 10.18
N VAL A 211 0.70 0.21 11.20
CA VAL A 211 1.81 -0.55 11.81
C VAL A 211 1.57 -2.04 11.61
N LEU A 212 2.58 -2.76 11.17
CA LEU A 212 2.66 -4.21 11.26
C LEU A 212 3.41 -4.56 12.54
N ALA A 213 2.73 -5.30 13.42
CA ALA A 213 3.31 -5.80 14.65
C ALA A 213 3.26 -7.33 14.68
N ASP A 214 4.17 -7.95 15.43
CA ASP A 214 4.15 -9.37 15.71
C ASP A 214 3.96 -9.65 17.21
N HIS A 215 3.34 -10.80 17.50
CA HIS A 215 3.17 -11.32 18.84
C HIS A 215 3.09 -12.84 18.81
N ALA A 216 3.65 -13.53 19.82
CA ALA A 216 3.61 -14.98 19.90
C ALA A 216 2.18 -15.53 19.88
N GLU A 217 1.27 -14.84 20.60
CA GLU A 217 -0.16 -15.18 20.72
C GLU A 217 -1.05 -14.24 19.90
N ALA A 218 -0.61 -13.85 18.69
CA ALA A 218 -1.33 -12.87 17.88
C ALA A 218 -2.78 -13.27 17.55
N LEU A 219 -3.07 -14.57 17.42
CA LEU A 219 -4.45 -15.02 17.19
C LEU A 219 -5.33 -14.79 18.42
N THR A 220 -4.87 -15.12 19.61
CA THR A 220 -5.58 -14.88 20.88
C THR A 220 -5.78 -13.37 21.11
N LEU A 221 -4.74 -12.58 20.85
CA LEU A 221 -4.82 -11.12 20.89
C LEU A 221 -5.86 -10.57 19.88
N TYR A 222 -5.88 -11.12 18.66
CA TYR A 222 -6.88 -10.73 17.66
C TYR A 222 -8.30 -10.99 18.16
N GLU A 223 -8.57 -12.17 18.71
CA GLU A 223 -9.89 -12.54 19.25
C GLU A 223 -10.29 -11.64 20.43
N HIS A 224 -9.34 -11.36 21.31
CA HIS A 224 -9.53 -10.45 22.43
C HIS A 224 -9.89 -9.02 21.95
N LEU A 225 -9.17 -8.49 20.96
CA LEU A 225 -9.45 -7.18 20.37
C LEU A 225 -10.82 -7.14 19.68
N VAL A 226 -11.19 -8.21 18.95
CA VAL A 226 -12.52 -8.33 18.34
C VAL A 226 -13.61 -8.32 19.43
N GLY A 227 -13.42 -9.02 20.54
CA GLY A 227 -14.31 -8.98 21.69
C GLY A 227 -14.49 -7.58 22.31
N ALA A 228 -13.43 -6.73 22.21
CA ALA A 228 -13.49 -5.32 22.61
C ALA A 228 -14.01 -4.37 21.50
N GLY A 229 -14.51 -4.91 20.38
CA GLY A 229 -15.01 -4.14 19.24
C GLY A 229 -13.89 -3.47 18.42
N ILE A 230 -12.66 -4.02 18.43
CA ILE A 230 -11.50 -3.50 17.71
C ILE A 230 -11.12 -4.50 16.64
N LEU A 231 -11.26 -4.11 15.36
CA LEU A 231 -10.89 -4.94 14.23
C LEU A 231 -9.52 -4.54 13.69
N VAL A 232 -8.56 -5.47 13.74
CA VAL A 232 -7.23 -5.34 13.13
C VAL A 232 -7.06 -6.35 12.00
N ARG A 233 -6.07 -6.17 11.15
CA ARG A 233 -5.82 -7.12 10.05
C ARG A 233 -4.88 -8.23 10.49
N ARG A 234 -5.35 -9.49 10.41
CA ARG A 234 -4.53 -10.70 10.54
C ARG A 234 -4.08 -11.22 9.17
N PHE A 235 -3.01 -12.02 9.15
CA PHE A 235 -2.45 -12.60 7.92
C PHE A 235 -2.42 -14.13 8.03
N ARG A 236 -2.96 -14.81 7.00
CA ARG A 236 -2.96 -16.28 6.96
C ARG A 236 -1.55 -16.85 6.76
N ALA A 237 -0.71 -16.15 6.00
CA ALA A 237 0.65 -16.56 5.68
C ALA A 237 1.61 -16.41 6.87
N ASN A 238 1.27 -15.59 7.87
CA ASN A 238 2.06 -15.44 9.10
C ASN A 238 1.10 -15.19 10.27
N SER A 239 0.89 -16.24 11.07
CA SER A 239 -0.04 -16.24 12.21
C SER A 239 0.37 -15.33 13.37
N LYS A 240 1.63 -14.85 13.39
CA LYS A 240 2.12 -13.90 14.39
C LYS A 240 1.88 -12.44 14.04
N TRP A 241 1.44 -12.15 12.81
CA TRP A 241 1.31 -10.78 12.33
C TRP A 241 -0.09 -10.21 12.50
N LEU A 242 -0.13 -8.99 13.05
CA LEU A 242 -1.30 -8.13 13.10
C LEU A 242 -0.95 -6.75 12.55
N ARG A 243 -1.76 -6.22 11.65
CA ARG A 243 -1.62 -4.85 11.15
C ARG A 243 -2.69 -3.95 11.75
N PHE A 244 -2.25 -2.90 12.41
CA PHE A 244 -3.06 -1.88 13.06
C PHE A 244 -3.13 -0.63 12.18
N GLY A 245 -4.33 -0.05 12.02
CA GLY A 245 -4.52 1.32 11.57
C GLY A 245 -4.57 2.27 12.76
N LEU A 246 -4.53 3.57 12.48
CA LEU A 246 -4.68 4.59 13.54
C LEU A 246 -6.10 4.57 14.11
N PRO A 247 -6.26 4.63 15.44
CA PRO A 247 -7.54 4.99 16.04
C PRO A 247 -7.97 6.39 15.58
N GLY A 248 -9.27 6.64 15.60
CA GLY A 248 -9.83 7.96 15.29
C GLY A 248 -9.84 8.89 16.52
N PRO A 249 -11.04 9.25 17.06
CA PRO A 249 -11.16 10.09 18.24
C PRO A 249 -10.52 9.47 19.50
N GLU A 250 -10.32 10.28 20.54
CA GLU A 250 -9.57 9.89 21.74
C GLU A 250 -10.21 8.71 22.52
N ASP A 251 -11.51 8.57 22.46
CA ASP A 251 -12.22 7.40 23.04
C ASP A 251 -11.80 6.06 22.40
N GLN A 252 -11.45 6.07 21.12
CA GLN A 252 -10.92 4.88 20.43
C GLN A 252 -9.50 4.55 20.88
N TRP A 253 -8.68 5.57 21.16
CA TRP A 253 -7.35 5.40 21.73
C TRP A 253 -7.42 4.78 23.13
N HIS A 254 -8.29 5.31 24.01
CA HIS A 254 -8.52 4.76 25.34
C HIS A 254 -9.04 3.32 25.28
N ARG A 255 -9.94 3.01 24.33
CA ARG A 255 -10.46 1.65 24.16
C ARG A 255 -9.35 0.69 23.74
N LEU A 256 -8.47 1.08 22.80
CA LEU A 256 -7.35 0.26 22.37
C LEU A 256 -6.36 0.03 23.52
N ASP A 257 -5.99 1.08 24.24
CA ASP A 257 -5.09 1.01 25.40
C ASP A 257 -5.64 0.07 26.49
N LYS A 258 -6.91 0.24 26.85
CA LYS A 258 -7.57 -0.63 27.84
C LYS A 258 -7.58 -2.11 27.39
N ALA A 259 -7.86 -2.36 26.11
CA ALA A 259 -7.88 -3.73 25.60
C ALA A 259 -6.49 -4.37 25.61
N LEU A 260 -5.48 -3.64 25.18
CA LEU A 260 -4.09 -4.12 25.20
C LEU A 260 -3.57 -4.37 26.63
N SER A 261 -3.85 -3.45 27.55
CA SER A 261 -3.48 -3.58 28.97
C SER A 261 -4.14 -4.79 29.64
N ALA A 262 -5.43 -5.04 29.34
CA ALA A 262 -6.13 -6.21 29.85
C ALA A 262 -5.57 -7.52 29.32
N PHE A 263 -5.15 -7.56 28.04
CA PHE A 263 -4.51 -8.75 27.44
C PHE A 263 -3.15 -9.04 28.08
N ALA A 264 -2.29 -8.03 28.26
CA ALA A 264 -0.99 -8.16 28.89
C ALA A 264 -1.09 -8.69 30.33
N GLY A 265 -2.12 -8.33 31.07
CA GLY A 265 -2.39 -8.81 32.42
C GLY A 265 -2.85 -10.28 32.50
N THR A 266 -3.27 -10.89 31.39
CA THR A 266 -3.73 -12.28 31.32
C THR A 266 -2.64 -13.25 30.85
N THR A 267 -1.57 -12.76 30.24
CA THR A 267 -0.46 -13.60 29.79
C THR A 267 0.46 -13.91 30.98
N PRO A 268 0.70 -15.20 31.35
CA PRO A 268 1.61 -15.56 32.43
C PRO A 268 3.02 -15.02 32.11
N ILE A 269 3.62 -14.26 33.02
CA ILE A 269 5.03 -13.86 32.93
C ILE A 269 5.84 -15.15 32.87
N PRO A 270 6.62 -15.44 31.82
CA PRO A 270 7.48 -16.62 31.82
C PRO A 270 8.43 -16.51 33.00
N ASP A 271 8.39 -17.55 33.87
CA ASP A 271 9.23 -17.64 35.08
C ASP A 271 10.71 -17.53 34.69
N ARG A 272 11.31 -16.36 34.99
CA ARG A 272 12.75 -16.14 34.83
C ARG A 272 13.57 -16.82 35.93
N ARG A 273 13.20 -18.02 36.30
CA ARG A 273 14.01 -18.87 37.20
C ARG A 273 14.42 -20.11 36.41
N HIS A 274 15.65 -20.12 35.98
CA HIS A 274 16.61 -21.22 35.90
C HIS A 274 17.61 -20.93 34.77
N GLY A 275 18.84 -20.66 35.21
CA GLY A 275 20.04 -20.68 34.42
C GLY A 275 21.07 -19.69 34.91
#